data_76ce58201bc3c187645502dca59e3b03
#
_entry.id   76ce58201bc3c187645502dca59e3b03
#
_cell.length_a   1.000
_cell.length_b   1.000
_cell.length_c   1.000
_cell.angle_alpha   90.00
_cell.angle_beta   90.00
_cell.angle_gamma   90.00
#
_symmetry.space_group_name_H-M   'P 1'
#
loop_
_entity.id
_entity.type
_entity.pdbx_description
1 polymer ?
#
loop_
_entity_poly.entity_id
_entity_poly.type
_entity_poly.pdbx_seq_one_letter_code
_entity_poly.pdbx_strand_id
1 'polypeptide(L)'
;MKRIWFGALAALLLALFVHPVFALSSEVGVVLMHGKWGSPQSMSSLARDLESKGFLVSNTEMAWSGRRLYDVDYPTALKEVEQQVQQLRAKGAKRVVVAGQSMGSNAAVAYASSGFDLDGLVILSPGHFPEGGMGKRLRASVERARSMVAANRGADSESFDDINQGKQRSLKMTAVNYVSYFDPDGLGAITKNIKKLSKPVPVLLVIGTGDPFYPESKAMFNSAPANAASRYVALDTDHFNMPNVVAAELLKWLDAFAQ
;
A
#
# COMPACT_ATOMS: atom_id res chain seq x y z
N MET A 1 71.35 0.40 45.90
CA MET A 1 70.21 1.27 45.47
C MET A 1 69.65 0.75 44.16
N LYS A 2 68.52 0.01 44.18
CA LYS A 2 67.87 -0.56 42.99
C LYS A 2 66.62 0.27 42.71
N ARG A 3 66.59 0.96 41.56
CA ARG A 3 65.44 1.70 41.04
C ARG A 3 64.48 0.71 40.33
N ILE A 4 63.27 0.56 40.83
CA ILE A 4 62.20 -0.20 40.18
C ILE A 4 61.40 0.80 39.32
N TRP A 5 61.34 0.51 38.00
CA TRP A 5 60.48 1.22 37.07
C TRP A 5 59.10 0.52 36.99
N PHE A 6 58.05 1.24 37.33
CA PHE A 6 56.65 0.82 37.09
C PHE A 6 56.26 1.32 35.72
N GLY A 7 56.11 0.41 34.77
CA GLY A 7 55.51 0.68 33.48
C GLY A 7 53.96 0.61 33.58
N ALA A 8 53.30 1.71 33.46
CA ALA A 8 51.85 1.75 33.36
C ALA A 8 51.38 1.34 31.96
N LEU A 9 50.74 0.18 31.84
CA LEU A 9 50.10 -0.29 30.64
C LEU A 9 48.70 0.35 30.55
N ALA A 10 48.56 1.37 29.68
CA ALA A 10 47.25 1.97 29.38
C ALA A 10 46.50 1.06 28.38
N ALA A 11 45.57 0.31 28.85
CA ALA A 11 44.63 -0.47 28.00
C ALA A 11 43.59 0.50 27.43
N LEU A 12 43.69 0.79 26.15
CA LEU A 12 42.71 1.56 25.37
C LEU A 12 41.54 0.65 25.03
N LEU A 13 40.44 0.73 25.81
CA LEU A 13 39.19 0.08 25.50
C LEU A 13 38.49 0.81 24.33
N LEU A 14 38.66 0.31 23.10
CA LEU A 14 37.81 0.70 21.96
C LEU A 14 36.42 0.09 22.18
N ALA A 15 35.50 0.86 22.72
CA ALA A 15 34.07 0.52 22.71
C ALA A 15 33.55 0.64 21.27
N LEU A 16 33.48 -0.48 20.57
CA LEU A 16 32.74 -0.60 19.31
C LEU A 16 31.26 -0.37 19.63
N PHE A 17 30.76 0.82 19.37
CA PHE A 17 29.32 1.08 19.34
C PHE A 17 28.73 0.33 18.14
N VAL A 18 28.42 -0.95 18.32
CA VAL A 18 27.52 -1.68 17.46
C VAL A 18 26.13 -1.07 17.69
N HIS A 19 25.74 -0.10 16.90
CA HIS A 19 24.36 0.38 16.87
C HIS A 19 23.52 -0.78 16.37
N PRO A 20 22.58 -1.32 17.17
CA PRO A 20 21.78 -2.44 16.68
C PRO A 20 20.89 -1.92 15.55
N VAL A 21 21.03 -2.53 14.38
CA VAL A 21 20.17 -2.29 13.18
C VAL A 21 18.68 -2.43 13.55
N PHE A 22 18.37 -3.19 14.58
CA PHE A 22 17.02 -3.36 15.12
C PHE A 22 16.37 -2.10 15.74
N ALA A 23 17.15 -1.11 16.17
CA ALA A 23 16.58 0.11 16.79
C ALA A 23 15.93 1.04 15.77
N LEU A 24 16.38 1.04 14.51
CA LEU A 24 15.84 1.88 13.45
C LEU A 24 14.55 1.31 12.84
N SER A 25 14.43 0.00 12.73
CA SER A 25 13.23 -0.66 12.16
C SER A 25 11.99 -0.50 13.06
N SER A 26 12.15 -0.44 14.39
CA SER A 26 11.04 -0.20 15.31
C SER A 26 10.41 1.20 15.22
N GLU A 27 11.08 2.13 14.53
CA GLU A 27 10.58 3.49 14.27
C GLU A 27 9.85 3.61 12.92
N VAL A 28 9.76 2.52 12.16
CA VAL A 28 9.05 2.49 10.88
C VAL A 28 7.80 1.62 11.00
N GLY A 29 6.66 2.23 10.71
CA GLY A 29 5.36 1.55 10.62
C GLY A 29 5.03 1.22 9.16
N VAL A 30 4.39 0.07 8.95
CA VAL A 30 3.91 -0.35 7.62
C VAL A 30 2.45 -0.75 7.70
N VAL A 31 1.58 -0.05 6.98
CA VAL A 31 0.20 -0.46 6.76
C VAL A 31 0.18 -1.37 5.53
N LEU A 32 -0.28 -2.62 5.69
CA LEU A 32 -0.42 -3.59 4.61
C LEU A 32 -1.89 -3.76 4.21
N MET A 33 -2.21 -3.57 2.94
CA MET A 33 -3.55 -3.69 2.40
C MET A 33 -3.63 -4.82 1.37
N HIS A 34 -4.53 -5.77 1.59
CA HIS A 34 -4.79 -6.89 0.69
C HIS A 34 -5.54 -6.49 -0.58
N GLY A 35 -5.58 -7.39 -1.57
CA GLY A 35 -6.30 -7.21 -2.84
C GLY A 35 -7.82 -7.34 -2.70
N LYS A 36 -8.52 -7.07 -3.83
CA LYS A 36 -9.97 -7.13 -3.98
C LYS A 36 -10.51 -8.52 -3.63
N TRP A 37 -11.60 -8.57 -2.85
CA TRP A 37 -12.29 -9.77 -2.34
C TRP A 37 -11.37 -10.70 -1.54
N GLY A 38 -10.19 -10.21 -1.16
CA GLY A 38 -9.23 -10.90 -0.31
C GLY A 38 -9.53 -10.74 1.18
N SER A 39 -8.52 -10.98 1.98
CA SER A 39 -8.51 -10.79 3.43
C SER A 39 -7.09 -10.51 3.91
N PRO A 40 -6.88 -10.09 5.17
CA PRO A 40 -5.54 -9.93 5.75
C PRO A 40 -4.67 -11.17 5.65
N GLN A 41 -5.29 -12.35 5.57
CA GLN A 41 -4.57 -13.63 5.47
C GLN A 41 -3.62 -13.67 4.25
N SER A 42 -4.00 -13.05 3.13
CA SER A 42 -3.16 -13.02 1.92
C SER A 42 -1.87 -12.21 2.09
N MET A 43 -1.80 -11.33 3.08
CA MET A 43 -0.62 -10.51 3.40
C MET A 43 0.13 -11.01 4.66
N SER A 44 -0.33 -12.08 5.30
CA SER A 44 0.17 -12.51 6.62
C SER A 44 1.62 -13.01 6.59
N SER A 45 2.08 -13.60 5.49
CA SER A 45 3.49 -14.00 5.36
C SER A 45 4.39 -12.76 5.35
N LEU A 46 4.07 -11.80 4.47
CA LEU A 46 4.80 -10.55 4.38
C LEU A 46 4.77 -9.77 5.70
N ALA A 47 3.61 -9.75 6.38
CA ALA A 47 3.51 -9.10 7.69
C ALA A 47 4.48 -9.70 8.70
N ARG A 48 4.51 -11.05 8.83
CA ARG A 48 5.46 -11.74 9.73
C ARG A 48 6.92 -11.49 9.37
N ASP A 49 7.25 -11.45 8.08
CA ASP A 49 8.61 -11.18 7.62
C ASP A 49 9.06 -9.78 8.08
N LEU A 50 8.21 -8.76 7.91
CA LEU A 50 8.47 -7.40 8.37
C LEU A 50 8.57 -7.33 9.91
N GLU A 51 7.62 -7.91 10.64
CA GLU A 51 7.61 -7.96 12.11
C GLU A 51 8.86 -8.64 12.66
N SER A 52 9.33 -9.72 12.00
CA SER A 52 10.56 -10.42 12.40
C SER A 52 11.82 -9.55 12.28
N LYS A 53 11.75 -8.49 11.50
CA LYS A 53 12.82 -7.48 11.33
C LYS A 53 12.61 -6.24 12.20
N GLY A 54 11.57 -6.23 13.05
CA GLY A 54 11.30 -5.19 14.03
C GLY A 54 10.40 -4.05 13.52
N PHE A 55 9.87 -4.11 12.28
CA PHE A 55 8.91 -3.12 11.79
C PHE A 55 7.57 -3.24 12.54
N LEU A 56 6.94 -2.08 12.77
CA LEU A 56 5.57 -2.05 13.30
C LEU A 56 4.60 -2.27 12.12
N VAL A 57 3.79 -3.32 12.17
CA VAL A 57 2.91 -3.68 11.04
C VAL A 57 1.44 -3.56 11.45
N SER A 58 0.64 -3.02 10.54
CA SER A 58 -0.82 -3.10 10.56
C SER A 58 -1.29 -3.85 9.32
N ASN A 59 -1.94 -5.00 9.53
CA ASN A 59 -2.50 -5.85 8.48
C ASN A 59 -3.95 -6.17 8.84
N THR A 60 -4.87 -5.28 8.49
CA THR A 60 -6.28 -5.36 8.87
C THR A 60 -7.18 -5.62 7.67
N GLU A 61 -8.44 -5.95 7.94
CA GLU A 61 -9.42 -6.21 6.91
C GLU A 61 -9.94 -4.91 6.29
N MET A 62 -9.78 -4.78 4.98
CA MET A 62 -10.19 -3.61 4.21
C MET A 62 -11.66 -3.68 3.78
N ALA A 63 -12.27 -2.54 3.48
CA ALA A 63 -13.66 -2.43 3.01
C ALA A 63 -13.95 -3.25 1.75
N TRP A 64 -12.96 -3.49 0.89
CA TRP A 64 -13.06 -4.31 -0.33
C TRP A 64 -12.77 -5.80 -0.13
N SER A 65 -12.76 -6.27 1.13
CA SER A 65 -12.57 -7.69 1.46
C SER A 65 -13.74 -8.55 0.98
N GLY A 66 -13.51 -9.87 0.94
CA GLY A 66 -14.58 -10.84 0.63
C GLY A 66 -15.70 -10.86 1.66
N ARG A 67 -15.48 -10.39 2.87
CA ARG A 67 -16.48 -10.31 3.95
C ARG A 67 -17.23 -8.98 3.96
N ARG A 68 -16.51 -7.84 3.77
CA ARG A 68 -17.08 -6.50 3.89
C ARG A 68 -17.75 -6.01 2.60
N LEU A 69 -17.27 -6.41 1.42
CA LEU A 69 -17.88 -6.15 0.11
C LEU A 69 -18.29 -4.68 -0.10
N TYR A 70 -17.41 -3.75 0.21
CA TYR A 70 -17.59 -2.29 0.05
C TYR A 70 -18.72 -1.74 0.94
N ASP A 71 -18.76 -2.18 2.20
CA ASP A 71 -19.74 -1.77 3.22
C ASP A 71 -19.72 -0.27 3.56
N VAL A 72 -18.62 0.42 3.25
CA VAL A 72 -18.46 1.87 3.32
C VAL A 72 -17.97 2.44 1.99
N ASP A 73 -18.14 3.73 1.76
CA ASP A 73 -17.59 4.42 0.59
C ASP A 73 -16.05 4.51 0.65
N TYR A 74 -15.43 4.80 -0.48
CA TYR A 74 -13.98 4.82 -0.59
C TYR A 74 -13.32 5.90 0.29
N PRO A 75 -13.85 7.15 0.37
CA PRO A 75 -13.34 8.14 1.32
C PRO A 75 -13.35 7.66 2.77
N THR A 76 -14.40 6.96 3.19
CA THR A 76 -14.50 6.37 4.55
C THR A 76 -13.48 5.24 4.73
N ALA A 77 -13.31 4.37 3.74
CA ALA A 77 -12.27 3.33 3.77
C ALA A 77 -10.84 3.93 3.88
N LEU A 78 -10.57 5.07 3.21
CA LEU A 78 -9.29 5.77 3.37
C LEU A 78 -9.10 6.38 4.76
N LYS A 79 -10.18 6.81 5.43
CA LYS A 79 -10.12 7.22 6.85
C LYS A 79 -9.81 6.04 7.79
N GLU A 80 -10.29 4.82 7.46
CA GLU A 80 -9.90 3.63 8.20
C GLU A 80 -8.40 3.32 8.04
N VAL A 81 -7.82 3.58 6.85
CA VAL A 81 -6.37 3.49 6.63
C VAL A 81 -5.64 4.55 7.48
N GLU A 82 -6.14 5.79 7.51
CA GLU A 82 -5.57 6.85 8.36
C GLU A 82 -5.57 6.47 9.85
N GLN A 83 -6.64 5.84 10.34
CA GLN A 83 -6.68 5.34 11.72
C GLN A 83 -5.55 4.34 12.00
N GLN A 84 -5.23 3.46 11.04
CA GLN A 84 -4.12 2.52 11.17
C GLN A 84 -2.76 3.24 11.18
N VAL A 85 -2.58 4.25 10.34
CA VAL A 85 -1.38 5.10 10.33
C VAL A 85 -1.20 5.77 11.70
N GLN A 86 -2.26 6.36 12.25
CA GLN A 86 -2.22 6.99 13.57
C GLN A 86 -1.94 6.00 14.70
N GLN A 87 -2.48 4.79 14.63
CA GLN A 87 -2.19 3.72 15.59
C GLN A 87 -0.70 3.30 15.55
N LEU A 88 -0.09 3.21 14.37
CA LEU A 88 1.34 2.93 14.24
C LEU A 88 2.19 4.07 14.80
N ARG A 89 1.82 5.33 14.52
CA ARG A 89 2.49 6.50 15.13
C ARG A 89 2.37 6.51 16.66
N ALA A 90 1.21 6.18 17.21
CA ALA A 90 1.00 6.06 18.65
C ALA A 90 1.81 4.93 19.28
N LYS A 91 2.17 3.88 18.53
CA LYS A 91 3.08 2.81 18.94
C LYS A 91 4.57 3.16 18.82
N GLY A 92 4.89 4.38 18.38
CA GLY A 92 6.27 4.87 18.28
C GLY A 92 6.83 4.94 16.86
N ALA A 93 6.05 4.64 15.81
CA ALA A 93 6.50 4.83 14.44
C ALA A 93 6.75 6.32 14.15
N LYS A 94 7.97 6.69 13.83
CA LYS A 94 8.33 8.04 13.38
C LYS A 94 8.06 8.23 11.88
N ARG A 95 8.12 7.15 11.12
CA ARG A 95 7.81 7.10 9.69
C ARG A 95 6.77 6.02 9.44
N VAL A 96 5.80 6.29 8.57
CA VAL A 96 4.78 5.30 8.21
C VAL A 96 4.71 5.17 6.69
N VAL A 97 4.87 3.94 6.25
CA VAL A 97 4.73 3.53 4.84
C VAL A 97 3.35 2.91 4.65
N VAL A 98 2.65 3.31 3.60
CA VAL A 98 1.38 2.71 3.20
C VAL A 98 1.63 1.82 1.99
N ALA A 99 1.36 0.54 2.17
CA ALA A 99 1.65 -0.52 1.21
C ALA A 99 0.40 -1.32 0.87
N GLY A 100 0.26 -1.73 -0.38
CA GLY A 100 -0.86 -2.57 -0.77
C GLY A 100 -0.60 -3.43 -2.00
N GLN A 101 -1.35 -4.51 -2.11
CA GLN A 101 -1.35 -5.40 -3.26
C GLN A 101 -2.67 -5.25 -4.04
N SER A 102 -2.60 -5.19 -5.38
CA SER A 102 -3.79 -5.12 -6.25
C SER A 102 -4.70 -3.93 -5.90
N MET A 103 -5.93 -4.15 -5.45
CA MET A 103 -6.83 -3.10 -4.92
C MET A 103 -6.23 -2.35 -3.75
N GLY A 104 -5.42 -3.01 -2.90
CA GLY A 104 -4.67 -2.35 -1.84
C GLY A 104 -3.66 -1.32 -2.38
N SER A 105 -3.02 -1.60 -3.52
CA SER A 105 -2.15 -0.62 -4.22
C SER A 105 -2.94 0.60 -4.70
N ASN A 106 -4.14 0.36 -5.25
CA ASN A 106 -5.05 1.43 -5.65
C ASN A 106 -5.38 2.33 -4.44
N ALA A 107 -5.73 1.71 -3.30
CA ALA A 107 -6.04 2.44 -2.07
C ALA A 107 -4.82 3.20 -1.51
N ALA A 108 -3.62 2.65 -1.59
CA ALA A 108 -2.40 3.34 -1.17
C ALA A 108 -2.16 4.62 -1.99
N VAL A 109 -2.35 4.55 -3.32
CA VAL A 109 -2.26 5.73 -4.20
C VAL A 109 -3.39 6.72 -3.93
N ALA A 110 -4.63 6.23 -3.76
CA ALA A 110 -5.78 7.08 -3.43
C ALA A 110 -5.56 7.81 -2.10
N TYR A 111 -5.05 7.13 -1.07
CA TYR A 111 -4.69 7.69 0.21
C TYR A 111 -3.64 8.81 0.07
N ALA A 112 -2.54 8.54 -0.62
CA ALA A 112 -1.47 9.50 -0.84
C ALA A 112 -1.93 10.72 -1.65
N SER A 113 -2.77 10.53 -2.66
CA SER A 113 -3.30 11.63 -3.50
C SER A 113 -4.41 12.45 -2.85
N SER A 114 -5.03 11.93 -1.78
CA SER A 114 -6.05 12.64 -0.98
C SER A 114 -5.45 13.56 0.08
N GLY A 115 -4.12 13.68 0.15
CA GLY A 115 -3.44 14.61 1.06
C GLY A 115 -3.23 14.09 2.48
N PHE A 116 -3.50 12.82 2.75
CA PHE A 116 -3.15 12.18 4.02
C PHE A 116 -1.63 12.10 4.19
N ASP A 117 -1.18 12.06 5.45
CA ASP A 117 0.24 12.07 5.76
C ASP A 117 0.82 10.65 5.76
N LEU A 118 1.85 10.46 4.92
CA LEU A 118 2.63 9.23 4.85
C LEU A 118 4.08 9.59 4.50
N ASP A 119 5.00 8.72 4.84
CA ASP A 119 6.43 8.91 4.60
C ASP A 119 6.92 8.11 3.38
N GLY A 120 6.18 7.09 2.95
CA GLY A 120 6.49 6.29 1.76
C GLY A 120 5.28 5.54 1.22
N LEU A 121 5.29 5.27 -0.08
CA LEU A 121 4.22 4.60 -0.82
C LEU A 121 4.75 3.31 -1.45
N VAL A 122 4.09 2.18 -1.20
CA VAL A 122 4.44 0.88 -1.78
C VAL A 122 3.29 0.32 -2.59
N ILE A 123 3.56 0.04 -3.85
CA ILE A 123 2.62 -0.44 -4.87
C ILE A 123 3.06 -1.84 -5.28
N LEU A 124 2.32 -2.87 -4.88
CA LEU A 124 2.60 -4.27 -5.18
C LEU A 124 1.59 -4.80 -6.19
N SER A 125 2.04 -5.14 -7.40
CA SER A 125 1.16 -5.64 -8.46
C SER A 125 -0.16 -4.87 -8.53
N PRO A 126 -0.17 -3.62 -9.00
CA PRO A 126 -1.35 -2.75 -8.93
C PRO A 126 -2.55 -3.35 -9.66
N GLY A 127 -3.74 -3.09 -9.16
CA GLY A 127 -5.00 -3.57 -9.72
C GLY A 127 -6.14 -2.59 -9.51
N HIS A 128 -7.33 -2.95 -10.03
CA HIS A 128 -8.52 -2.12 -9.99
C HIS A 128 -8.34 -0.79 -10.75
N PHE A 129 -8.53 -0.87 -12.08
CA PHE A 129 -8.40 0.27 -12.99
C PHE A 129 -9.77 0.64 -13.59
N PRO A 130 -10.64 1.39 -12.87
CA PRO A 130 -11.94 1.81 -13.40
C PRO A 130 -11.81 2.70 -14.64
N GLU A 131 -10.70 3.40 -14.81
CA GLU A 131 -10.38 4.20 -15.99
C GLU A 131 -9.92 3.36 -17.21
N GLY A 132 -9.69 2.05 -17.02
CA GLY A 132 -9.19 1.13 -18.04
C GLY A 132 -10.26 0.18 -18.60
N GLY A 133 -9.80 -1.00 -19.02
CA GLY A 133 -10.67 -2.05 -19.61
C GLY A 133 -11.76 -2.54 -18.66
N MET A 134 -11.50 -2.58 -17.35
CA MET A 134 -12.49 -2.91 -16.32
C MET A 134 -13.66 -1.94 -16.35
N GLY A 135 -13.41 -0.63 -16.37
CA GLY A 135 -14.48 0.38 -16.40
C GLY A 135 -15.32 0.32 -17.68
N LYS A 136 -14.72 -0.02 -18.83
CA LYS A 136 -15.49 -0.25 -20.07
C LYS A 136 -16.52 -1.36 -19.90
N ARG A 137 -16.15 -2.46 -19.24
CA ARG A 137 -17.03 -3.60 -18.95
C ARG A 137 -18.10 -3.27 -17.91
N LEU A 138 -17.81 -2.41 -16.95
CA LEU A 138 -18.69 -2.01 -15.84
C LEU A 138 -19.50 -0.76 -16.14
N ARG A 139 -19.40 -0.18 -17.33
CA ARG A 139 -20.00 1.11 -17.71
C ARG A 139 -21.47 1.22 -17.33
N ALA A 140 -22.27 0.23 -17.67
CA ALA A 140 -23.72 0.24 -17.41
C ALA A 140 -24.03 0.35 -15.89
N SER A 141 -23.28 -0.37 -15.05
CA SER A 141 -23.41 -0.29 -13.60
C SER A 141 -22.95 1.07 -13.05
N VAL A 142 -21.87 1.63 -13.59
CA VAL A 142 -21.36 2.96 -13.19
C VAL A 142 -22.36 4.06 -13.56
N GLU A 143 -22.88 4.06 -14.80
CA GLU A 143 -23.87 5.05 -15.27
C GLU A 143 -25.18 4.97 -14.46
N ARG A 144 -25.66 3.76 -14.17
CA ARG A 144 -26.84 3.56 -13.31
C ARG A 144 -26.62 4.11 -11.91
N ALA A 145 -25.49 3.78 -11.29
CA ALA A 145 -25.16 4.28 -9.94
C ALA A 145 -25.01 5.81 -9.91
N ARG A 146 -24.34 6.40 -10.92
CA ARG A 146 -24.24 7.88 -11.07
C ARG A 146 -25.62 8.52 -11.20
N SER A 147 -26.51 7.93 -12.01
CA SER A 147 -27.90 8.42 -12.17
C SER A 147 -28.68 8.37 -10.85
N MET A 148 -28.52 7.32 -10.06
CA MET A 148 -29.13 7.24 -8.73
C MET A 148 -28.59 8.31 -7.78
N VAL A 149 -27.29 8.53 -7.75
CA VAL A 149 -26.68 9.61 -6.94
C VAL A 149 -27.20 10.97 -7.37
N ALA A 150 -27.26 11.26 -8.66
CA ALA A 150 -27.78 12.52 -9.20
C ALA A 150 -29.28 12.74 -8.89
N ALA A 151 -30.04 11.65 -8.74
CA ALA A 151 -31.44 11.67 -8.34
C ALA A 151 -31.66 11.70 -6.80
N ASN A 152 -30.62 11.98 -6.00
CA ASN A 152 -30.64 11.91 -4.53
C ASN A 152 -31.01 10.52 -3.96
N ARG A 153 -30.74 9.47 -4.70
CA ARG A 153 -30.95 8.06 -4.34
C ARG A 153 -29.64 7.33 -4.07
N GLY A 154 -28.59 8.07 -3.74
CA GLY A 154 -27.25 7.50 -3.51
C GLY A 154 -27.18 6.49 -2.37
N ALA A 155 -28.06 6.61 -1.36
CA ALA A 155 -28.17 5.67 -0.24
C ALA A 155 -28.97 4.39 -0.58
N ASP A 156 -29.67 4.36 -1.71
CA ASP A 156 -30.42 3.16 -2.13
C ASP A 156 -29.42 2.08 -2.55
N SER A 157 -29.73 0.83 -2.14
CA SER A 157 -28.95 -0.34 -2.49
C SER A 157 -29.53 -1.05 -3.70
N GLU A 158 -28.70 -1.26 -4.71
CA GLU A 158 -29.01 -2.09 -5.89
C GLU A 158 -27.87 -3.10 -6.14
N SER A 159 -28.10 -3.99 -7.08
CA SER A 159 -27.08 -4.92 -7.55
C SER A 159 -26.25 -4.29 -8.65
N PHE A 160 -24.93 -4.13 -8.42
CA PHE A 160 -23.98 -3.61 -9.37
C PHE A 160 -22.90 -4.66 -9.69
N ASP A 161 -22.42 -4.67 -10.92
CA ASP A 161 -21.40 -5.62 -11.33
C ASP A 161 -20.02 -5.20 -10.83
N ASP A 162 -19.24 -6.19 -10.40
CA ASP A 162 -17.81 -6.06 -10.10
C ASP A 162 -17.00 -7.15 -10.81
N ILE A 163 -15.77 -6.84 -11.17
CA ILE A 163 -14.86 -7.75 -11.85
C ILE A 163 -13.55 -7.84 -11.07
N ASN A 164 -13.14 -9.08 -10.81
CA ASN A 164 -11.83 -9.36 -10.26
C ASN A 164 -11.19 -10.54 -11.00
N GLN A 165 -10.00 -10.35 -11.57
CA GLN A 165 -9.23 -11.39 -12.28
C GLN A 165 -10.07 -12.12 -13.33
N GLY A 166 -10.81 -11.38 -14.14
CA GLY A 166 -11.68 -11.92 -15.18
C GLY A 166 -13.02 -12.49 -14.70
N LYS A 167 -13.18 -12.74 -13.40
CA LYS A 167 -14.43 -13.20 -12.79
C LYS A 167 -15.34 -12.01 -12.52
N GLN A 168 -16.57 -12.05 -13.03
CA GLN A 168 -17.61 -11.05 -12.78
C GLN A 168 -18.63 -11.60 -11.79
N ARG A 169 -19.10 -10.76 -10.90
CA ARG A 169 -20.22 -11.04 -10.00
C ARG A 169 -21.01 -9.77 -9.74
N SER A 170 -22.28 -9.90 -9.42
CA SER A 170 -23.13 -8.80 -9.00
C SER A 170 -23.13 -8.70 -7.48
N LEU A 171 -22.90 -7.49 -6.96
CA LEU A 171 -22.83 -7.20 -5.53
C LEU A 171 -23.91 -6.19 -5.16
N LYS A 172 -24.63 -6.47 -4.06
CA LYS A 172 -25.60 -5.55 -3.49
C LYS A 172 -24.87 -4.52 -2.63
N MET A 173 -24.94 -3.25 -3.00
CA MET A 173 -24.37 -2.13 -2.25
C MET A 173 -25.10 -0.83 -2.56
N THR A 174 -24.84 0.25 -1.82
CA THR A 174 -25.41 1.56 -2.11
C THR A 174 -24.80 2.15 -3.38
N ALA A 175 -25.57 2.97 -4.11
CA ALA A 175 -25.07 3.61 -5.33
C ALA A 175 -23.89 4.54 -5.04
N VAL A 176 -23.88 5.25 -3.90
CA VAL A 176 -22.77 6.12 -3.51
C VAL A 176 -21.50 5.32 -3.24
N ASN A 177 -21.59 4.16 -2.56
CA ASN A 177 -20.43 3.30 -2.36
C ASN A 177 -19.90 2.82 -3.71
N TYR A 178 -20.79 2.31 -4.59
CA TYR A 178 -20.35 1.84 -5.91
C TYR A 178 -19.62 2.92 -6.70
N VAL A 179 -20.19 4.11 -6.85
CA VAL A 179 -19.57 5.23 -7.56
C VAL A 179 -18.21 5.58 -6.96
N SER A 180 -18.08 5.60 -5.64
CA SER A 180 -16.83 6.00 -4.98
C SER A 180 -15.64 5.14 -5.34
N TYR A 181 -15.84 3.84 -5.61
CA TYR A 181 -14.78 2.89 -6.00
C TYR A 181 -14.62 2.76 -7.52
N PHE A 182 -15.73 2.83 -8.28
CA PHE A 182 -15.77 2.40 -9.69
C PHE A 182 -15.86 3.54 -10.70
N ASP A 183 -15.96 4.78 -10.22
CA ASP A 183 -15.95 5.96 -11.09
C ASP A 183 -14.58 6.09 -11.77
N PRO A 184 -14.51 6.09 -13.13
CA PRO A 184 -13.24 6.25 -13.86
C PRO A 184 -12.58 7.62 -13.66
N ASP A 185 -13.27 8.58 -13.07
CA ASP A 185 -12.76 9.92 -12.75
C ASP A 185 -12.58 10.15 -11.25
N GLY A 186 -12.93 9.15 -10.43
CA GLY A 186 -12.91 9.19 -8.97
C GLY A 186 -11.59 8.73 -8.34
N LEU A 187 -11.66 8.45 -7.03
CA LEU A 187 -10.52 8.01 -6.23
C LEU A 187 -9.96 6.65 -6.66
N GLY A 188 -10.79 5.78 -7.30
CA GLY A 188 -10.34 4.50 -7.84
C GLY A 188 -9.46 4.63 -9.08
N ALA A 189 -9.38 5.78 -9.75
CA ALA A 189 -8.62 5.99 -10.98
C ALA A 189 -7.10 6.11 -10.70
N ILE A 190 -6.44 5.00 -10.41
CA ILE A 190 -5.05 4.93 -9.91
C ILE A 190 -4.06 5.64 -10.86
N THR A 191 -4.18 5.47 -12.18
CA THR A 191 -3.26 6.10 -13.16
C THR A 191 -3.44 7.62 -13.26
N LYS A 192 -4.61 8.13 -12.87
CA LYS A 192 -4.88 9.57 -12.76
C LYS A 192 -4.39 10.11 -11.42
N ASN A 193 -4.58 9.35 -10.35
CA ASN A 193 -4.30 9.80 -9.00
C ASN A 193 -2.82 9.75 -8.64
N ILE A 194 -2.03 8.81 -9.17
CA ILE A 194 -0.58 8.78 -8.94
C ILE A 194 0.12 10.06 -9.41
N LYS A 195 -0.43 10.77 -10.39
CA LYS A 195 0.06 12.06 -10.88
C LYS A 195 -0.25 13.23 -9.94
N LYS A 196 -1.20 13.02 -9.00
CA LYS A 196 -1.72 14.05 -8.07
C LYS A 196 -1.12 13.94 -6.68
N LEU A 197 -0.07 13.13 -6.49
CA LEU A 197 0.61 13.07 -5.20
C LEU A 197 1.06 14.48 -4.80
N SER A 198 0.53 14.99 -3.70
CA SER A 198 0.74 16.38 -3.24
C SER A 198 2.17 16.65 -2.76
N LYS A 199 2.89 15.59 -2.42
CA LYS A 199 4.29 15.61 -1.99
C LYS A 199 5.09 14.58 -2.78
N PRO A 200 6.37 14.83 -3.09
CA PRO A 200 7.24 13.84 -3.73
C PRO A 200 7.69 12.76 -2.74
N VAL A 201 6.73 11.96 -2.24
CA VAL A 201 7.04 10.83 -1.35
C VAL A 201 7.82 9.75 -2.11
N PRO A 202 8.75 9.03 -1.45
CA PRO A 202 9.38 7.85 -2.03
C PRO A 202 8.34 6.80 -2.44
N VAL A 203 8.44 6.29 -3.66
CA VAL A 203 7.56 5.24 -4.21
C VAL A 203 8.36 3.99 -4.50
N LEU A 204 7.97 2.86 -3.92
CA LEU A 204 8.40 1.54 -4.36
C LEU A 204 7.27 0.91 -5.17
N LEU A 205 7.49 0.63 -6.45
CA LEU A 205 6.60 -0.19 -7.25
C LEU A 205 7.27 -1.52 -7.56
N VAL A 206 6.63 -2.61 -7.14
CA VAL A 206 7.07 -3.98 -7.46
C VAL A 206 5.98 -4.67 -8.27
N ILE A 207 6.36 -5.26 -9.39
CA ILE A 207 5.46 -5.93 -10.33
C ILE A 207 6.02 -7.29 -10.74
N GLY A 208 5.14 -8.28 -10.93
CA GLY A 208 5.51 -9.55 -11.53
C GLY A 208 5.64 -9.44 -13.05
N THR A 209 6.65 -10.09 -13.66
CA THR A 209 6.76 -10.15 -15.12
C THR A 209 5.63 -10.95 -15.77
N GLY A 210 4.99 -11.86 -15.00
CA GLY A 210 3.78 -12.58 -15.38
C GLY A 210 2.46 -11.86 -15.04
N ASP A 211 2.53 -10.64 -14.51
CA ASP A 211 1.33 -9.85 -14.19
C ASP A 211 0.74 -9.21 -15.46
N PRO A 212 -0.59 -9.30 -15.70
CA PRO A 212 -1.22 -8.67 -16.86
C PRO A 212 -0.97 -7.16 -16.98
N PHE A 213 -0.70 -6.45 -15.87
CA PHE A 213 -0.41 -5.02 -15.86
C PHE A 213 1.08 -4.68 -15.97
N TYR A 214 1.95 -5.69 -16.11
CA TYR A 214 3.39 -5.48 -16.24
C TYR A 214 3.76 -4.50 -17.38
N PRO A 215 3.17 -4.56 -18.59
CA PRO A 215 3.55 -3.67 -19.70
C PRO A 215 3.34 -2.18 -19.40
N GLU A 216 2.28 -1.84 -18.65
CA GLU A 216 1.91 -0.44 -18.35
C GLU A 216 2.51 0.07 -17.03
N SER A 217 3.02 -0.81 -16.19
CA SER A 217 3.43 -0.51 -14.82
C SER A 217 4.59 0.49 -14.74
N LYS A 218 5.55 0.40 -15.66
CA LYS A 218 6.69 1.34 -15.74
C LYS A 218 6.26 2.76 -16.09
N ALA A 219 5.31 2.91 -17.02
CA ALA A 219 4.75 4.21 -17.38
C ALA A 219 3.96 4.81 -16.20
N MET A 220 3.22 3.99 -15.46
CA MET A 220 2.54 4.41 -14.24
C MET A 220 3.54 4.88 -13.17
N PHE A 221 4.60 4.12 -12.90
CA PHE A 221 5.66 4.52 -11.96
C PHE A 221 6.29 5.86 -12.35
N ASN A 222 6.64 6.04 -13.63
CA ASN A 222 7.25 7.27 -14.14
C ASN A 222 6.29 8.49 -14.09
N SER A 223 5.00 8.25 -13.87
CA SER A 223 3.99 9.32 -13.72
C SER A 223 3.93 9.90 -12.30
N ALA A 224 4.51 9.22 -11.31
CA ALA A 224 4.63 9.76 -9.96
C ALA A 224 5.62 10.94 -9.93
N PRO A 225 5.44 11.91 -9.01
CA PRO A 225 6.44 12.94 -8.77
C PRO A 225 7.82 12.33 -8.47
N ALA A 226 8.86 12.89 -9.07
CA ALA A 226 10.23 12.36 -8.94
C ALA A 226 10.72 12.41 -7.49
N ASN A 227 11.29 11.30 -7.01
CA ASN A 227 11.96 11.21 -5.71
C ASN A 227 13.17 10.28 -5.83
N ALA A 228 14.32 10.68 -5.31
CA ALA A 228 15.58 9.94 -5.44
C ALA A 228 15.55 8.54 -4.78
N ALA A 229 14.71 8.37 -3.75
CA ALA A 229 14.51 7.09 -3.06
C ALA A 229 13.46 6.19 -3.73
N SER A 230 12.76 6.67 -4.77
CA SER A 230 11.81 5.85 -5.51
C SER A 230 12.50 4.73 -6.28
N ARG A 231 11.88 3.54 -6.33
CA ARG A 231 12.40 2.35 -7.02
C ARG A 231 11.29 1.65 -7.78
N TYR A 232 11.65 1.14 -8.94
CA TYR A 232 10.82 0.21 -9.73
C TYR A 232 11.53 -1.13 -9.81
N VAL A 233 10.83 -2.21 -9.45
CA VAL A 233 11.37 -3.57 -9.41
C VAL A 233 10.42 -4.49 -10.18
N ALA A 234 10.96 -5.30 -11.07
CA ALA A 234 10.25 -6.39 -11.73
C ALA A 234 10.77 -7.73 -11.18
N LEU A 235 9.88 -8.62 -10.76
CA LEU A 235 10.20 -9.95 -10.25
C LEU A 235 9.64 -11.03 -11.18
N ASP A 236 10.29 -12.17 -11.23
CA ASP A 236 9.75 -13.33 -11.95
C ASP A 236 8.65 -14.01 -11.12
N THR A 237 7.46 -13.49 -11.22
CA THR A 237 6.28 -13.93 -10.47
C THR A 237 4.99 -13.45 -11.16
N ASP A 238 3.85 -13.90 -10.67
CA ASP A 238 2.52 -13.46 -11.10
C ASP A 238 1.87 -12.48 -10.10
N HIS A 239 0.66 -12.03 -10.46
CA HIS A 239 -0.13 -11.09 -9.67
C HIS A 239 -0.46 -11.59 -8.26
N PHE A 240 -0.80 -12.87 -8.12
CA PHE A 240 -1.28 -13.43 -6.85
C PHE A 240 -0.15 -13.79 -5.90
N ASN A 241 0.98 -14.23 -6.47
CA ASN A 241 2.13 -14.68 -5.68
C ASN A 241 3.00 -13.53 -5.18
N MET A 242 2.77 -12.29 -5.62
CA MET A 242 3.56 -11.12 -5.24
C MET A 242 3.77 -10.98 -3.72
N PRO A 243 2.77 -11.12 -2.83
CA PRO A 243 2.98 -11.00 -1.38
C PRO A 243 3.94 -12.05 -0.79
N ASN A 244 4.11 -13.19 -1.45
CA ASN A 244 4.96 -14.28 -0.97
C ASN A 244 6.44 -14.12 -1.36
N VAL A 245 6.74 -13.29 -2.36
CA VAL A 245 8.11 -13.18 -2.91
C VAL A 245 8.73 -11.80 -2.72
N VAL A 246 7.93 -10.78 -2.38
CA VAL A 246 8.38 -9.37 -2.36
C VAL A 246 9.19 -9.00 -1.12
N ALA A 247 9.19 -9.83 -0.07
CA ALA A 247 9.75 -9.47 1.24
C ALA A 247 11.18 -8.93 1.15
N ALA A 248 12.07 -9.58 0.38
CA ALA A 248 13.47 -9.18 0.27
C ALA A 248 13.63 -7.77 -0.33
N GLU A 249 12.90 -7.46 -1.40
CA GLU A 249 12.97 -6.14 -2.06
C GLU A 249 12.33 -5.04 -1.21
N LEU A 250 11.22 -5.35 -0.53
CA LEU A 250 10.58 -4.41 0.38
C LEU A 250 11.47 -4.11 1.57
N LEU A 251 12.06 -5.11 2.21
CA LEU A 251 12.99 -4.93 3.34
C LEU A 251 14.20 -4.09 2.93
N LYS A 252 14.84 -4.40 1.80
CA LYS A 252 15.95 -3.63 1.26
C LYS A 252 15.61 -2.15 1.04
N TRP A 253 14.40 -1.88 0.54
CA TRP A 253 13.94 -0.50 0.34
C TRP A 253 13.63 0.18 1.67
N LEU A 254 12.99 -0.51 2.61
CA LEU A 254 12.69 0.01 3.95
C LEU A 254 13.95 0.29 4.77
N ASP A 255 14.99 -0.53 4.67
CA ASP A 255 16.27 -0.31 5.35
C ASP A 255 16.94 0.98 4.85
N ALA A 256 16.93 1.23 3.53
CA ALA A 256 17.43 2.47 2.96
C ALA A 256 16.57 3.69 3.34
N PHE A 257 15.29 3.49 3.58
CA PHE A 257 14.33 4.50 4.01
C PHE A 257 14.43 4.81 5.51
N ALA A 258 14.87 3.87 6.34
CA ALA A 258 15.02 4.03 7.78
C ALA A 258 16.26 4.86 8.18
N GLN A 259 17.26 4.96 7.29
CA GLN A 259 18.47 5.78 7.47
C GLN A 259 18.17 7.27 7.22
#